data_9ad177cf9bf15d59392cd77d76b79db3
#
_entry.id   9ad177cf9bf15d59392cd77d76b79db3
#
_cell.length_a   1.000
_cell.length_b   1.000
_cell.length_c   1.000
_cell.angle_alpha   90.00
_cell.angle_beta   90.00
_cell.angle_gamma   90.00
#
_symmetry.space_group_name_H-M   'P 1'
#
loop_
_entity.id
_entity.type
_entity.pdbx_description
1 polymer ?
#
loop_
_entity_poly.entity_id
_entity_poly.type
_entity_poly.pdbx_seq_one_letter_code
_entity_poly.pdbx_strand_id
1 'polypeptide(L)'
;TSSCAIINGILNNKNLFYHNAVVTCDDRKKTLCQEPITIWFTGLSCSGKSTIANELDKLLNKNGYHTMILDGDNIRLGLNIDLKFSNDDRIENIRRIAEVAKLMNDAGLINIVSFISPLEINRIMAKQIIGDKFFLVYVNTSLEECEKRDKKGLYKKARNGEIKDFTGINSPFDIPKNADVIVDNIDYKECANKIYNAIEKRIKL
;
A
#
# COMPACT_ATOMS: atom_id res chain seq x y z
N THR A 1 19.26 -11.31 4.57
CA THR A 1 20.11 -11.93 3.52
C THR A 1 19.29 -12.52 2.36
N SER A 2 18.07 -13.02 2.60
CA SER A 2 17.25 -13.62 1.52
C SER A 2 16.57 -12.59 0.60
N SER A 3 16.15 -11.44 1.11
CA SER A 3 15.44 -10.42 0.31
C SER A 3 16.34 -9.70 -0.71
N CYS A 4 17.62 -9.46 -0.37
CA CYS A 4 18.61 -8.95 -1.32
C CYS A 4 18.94 -9.95 -2.43
N ALA A 5 18.87 -11.24 -2.14
CA ALA A 5 19.13 -12.29 -3.12
C ALA A 5 18.04 -12.41 -4.20
N ILE A 6 16.79 -12.14 -3.83
CA ILE A 6 15.66 -12.15 -4.78
C ILE A 6 15.80 -10.99 -5.78
N ILE A 7 16.14 -9.79 -5.32
CA ILE A 7 16.33 -8.62 -6.19
C ILE A 7 17.54 -8.82 -7.11
N ASN A 8 18.65 -9.38 -6.61
CA ASN A 8 19.85 -9.65 -7.40
C ASN A 8 19.72 -10.87 -8.34
N GLY A 9 18.87 -11.86 -8.01
CA GLY A 9 18.63 -13.03 -8.85
C GLY A 9 17.90 -12.72 -10.17
N ILE A 10 17.06 -11.69 -10.19
CA ILE A 10 16.32 -11.26 -11.39
C ILE A 10 17.22 -10.50 -12.37
N LEU A 11 18.25 -9.79 -11.87
CA LEU A 11 19.16 -8.99 -12.69
C LEU A 11 20.18 -9.79 -13.52
N ASN A 12 20.27 -11.11 -13.35
CA ASN A 12 21.23 -11.97 -14.05
C ASN A 12 20.62 -12.83 -15.17
N ASN A 13 19.40 -12.54 -15.61
CA ASN A 13 18.85 -13.25 -16.75
C ASN A 13 19.40 -12.61 -18.04
N LYS A 14 20.47 -13.19 -18.58
CA LYS A 14 21.19 -12.71 -19.79
C LYS A 14 20.32 -12.58 -21.06
N ASN A 15 19.07 -13.05 -20.98
CA ASN A 15 18.11 -13.04 -22.10
C ASN A 15 17.02 -11.97 -21.95
N LEU A 16 17.07 -11.12 -20.90
CA LEU A 16 16.11 -10.04 -20.72
C LEU A 16 16.76 -8.70 -21.06
N PHE A 17 16.12 -7.96 -21.96
CA PHE A 17 16.53 -6.63 -22.35
C PHE A 17 15.40 -5.65 -22.04
N TYR A 18 15.75 -4.54 -21.39
CA TYR A 18 14.78 -3.48 -21.12
C TYR A 18 14.38 -2.80 -22.41
N HIS A 19 13.07 -2.73 -22.69
CA HIS A 19 12.52 -2.06 -23.87
C HIS A 19 11.95 -0.70 -23.46
N ASN A 20 12.52 0.37 -23.98
CA ASN A 20 12.05 1.74 -23.73
C ASN A 20 10.75 2.00 -24.51
N ALA A 21 9.72 2.45 -23.81
CA ALA A 21 8.50 2.94 -24.45
C ALA A 21 8.75 4.33 -25.06
N VAL A 22 8.17 4.60 -26.23
CA VAL A 22 8.25 5.92 -26.88
C VAL A 22 7.46 6.97 -26.10
N VAL A 23 6.28 6.62 -25.60
CA VAL A 23 5.48 7.47 -24.71
C VAL A 23 5.99 7.28 -23.29
N THR A 24 6.61 8.30 -22.75
CA THR A 24 7.26 8.28 -21.44
C THR A 24 6.27 8.56 -20.30
N CYS A 25 6.72 8.38 -19.05
CA CYS A 25 5.99 8.82 -17.87
C CYS A 25 5.74 10.33 -17.91
N ASP A 26 6.71 11.14 -18.35
CA ASP A 26 6.58 12.59 -18.44
C ASP A 26 5.53 13.03 -19.47
N ASP A 27 5.37 12.30 -20.57
CA ASP A 27 4.29 12.56 -21.53
C ASP A 27 2.93 12.29 -20.91
N ARG A 28 2.80 11.20 -20.16
CA ARG A 28 1.56 10.83 -19.47
C ARG A 28 1.18 11.81 -18.37
N LYS A 29 2.15 12.26 -17.58
CA LYS A 29 1.95 13.31 -16.55
C LYS A 29 1.35 14.57 -17.16
N LYS A 30 1.90 15.06 -18.26
CA LYS A 30 1.40 16.24 -18.97
C LYS A 30 -0.05 16.04 -19.44
N THR A 31 -0.36 14.87 -20.01
CA THR A 31 -1.70 14.54 -20.47
C THR A 31 -2.71 14.48 -19.32
N LEU A 32 -2.30 13.91 -18.16
CA LEU A 32 -3.14 13.76 -16.97
C LEU A 32 -3.12 15.00 -16.06
N CYS A 33 -2.25 15.98 -16.32
CA CYS A 33 -2.05 17.20 -15.52
C CYS A 33 -1.79 16.89 -14.04
N GLN A 34 -0.97 15.87 -13.74
CA GLN A 34 -0.66 15.45 -12.38
C GLN A 34 0.70 14.77 -12.27
N GLU A 35 1.31 14.85 -11.08
CA GLU A 35 2.48 14.06 -10.71
C GLU A 35 2.03 12.73 -10.08
N PRO A 36 2.51 11.58 -10.58
CA PRO A 36 2.16 10.28 -10.01
C PRO A 36 2.84 10.05 -8.67
N ILE A 37 2.09 9.46 -7.74
CA ILE A 37 2.56 9.09 -6.41
C ILE A 37 1.88 7.79 -5.96
N THR A 38 2.54 7.01 -5.12
CA THR A 38 1.93 5.86 -4.44
C THR A 38 1.75 6.18 -2.96
N ILE A 39 0.50 6.33 -2.55
CA ILE A 39 0.09 6.56 -1.16
C ILE A 39 -0.12 5.18 -0.52
N TRP A 40 0.87 4.73 0.24
CA TRP A 40 0.91 3.40 0.83
C TRP A 40 0.41 3.43 2.27
N PHE A 41 -0.80 2.89 2.50
CA PHE A 41 -1.36 2.74 3.82
C PHE A 41 -0.81 1.50 4.52
N THR A 42 -0.49 1.64 5.81
CA THR A 42 -0.17 0.54 6.72
C THR A 42 -0.94 0.71 8.04
N GLY A 43 -1.17 -0.39 8.74
CA GLY A 43 -1.91 -0.44 10.01
C GLY A 43 -2.60 -1.78 10.21
N LEU A 44 -3.10 -2.05 11.41
CA LEU A 44 -3.75 -3.30 11.77
C LEU A 44 -5.00 -3.60 10.92
N SER A 45 -5.46 -4.85 10.92
CA SER A 45 -6.78 -5.18 10.38
C SER A 45 -7.84 -4.32 11.09
N CYS A 46 -8.92 -3.96 10.40
CA CYS A 46 -9.97 -3.09 10.95
C CYS A 46 -9.52 -1.69 11.44
N SER A 47 -8.27 -1.27 11.17
CA SER A 47 -7.81 0.07 11.56
C SER A 47 -8.45 1.21 10.76
N GLY A 48 -9.20 0.92 9.71
CA GLY A 48 -9.90 1.92 8.88
C GLY A 48 -9.17 2.31 7.59
N LYS A 49 -8.07 1.65 7.23
CA LYS A 49 -7.28 1.94 6.01
C LYS A 49 -8.15 2.08 4.75
N SER A 50 -8.94 1.05 4.44
CA SER A 50 -9.76 1.04 3.22
C SER A 50 -10.84 2.13 3.23
N THR A 51 -11.36 2.49 4.41
CA THR A 51 -12.34 3.58 4.55
C THR A 51 -11.69 4.93 4.28
N ILE A 52 -10.53 5.20 4.89
CA ILE A 52 -9.77 6.44 4.66
C ILE A 52 -9.28 6.50 3.20
N ALA A 53 -8.81 5.38 2.65
CA ALA A 53 -8.40 5.29 1.24
C ALA A 53 -9.53 5.68 0.29
N ASN A 54 -10.75 5.20 0.53
CA ASN A 54 -11.93 5.56 -0.28
C ASN A 54 -12.33 7.04 -0.13
N GLU A 55 -12.23 7.62 1.08
CA GLU A 55 -12.52 9.06 1.26
C GLU A 55 -11.43 9.92 0.58
N LEU A 56 -10.17 9.50 0.64
CA LEU A 56 -9.08 10.17 -0.08
C LEU A 56 -9.26 10.08 -1.60
N ASP A 57 -9.65 8.91 -2.10
CA ASP A 57 -9.92 8.69 -3.52
C ASP A 57 -11.04 9.61 -4.04
N LYS A 58 -12.15 9.68 -3.29
CA LYS A 58 -13.25 10.62 -3.60
C LYS A 58 -12.76 12.07 -3.63
N LEU A 59 -11.93 12.47 -2.66
CA LEU A 59 -11.40 13.83 -2.57
C LEU A 59 -10.50 14.15 -3.75
N LEU A 60 -9.57 13.25 -4.10
CA LEU A 60 -8.67 13.40 -5.24
C LEU A 60 -9.44 13.44 -6.56
N ASN A 61 -10.39 12.52 -6.76
CA ASN A 61 -11.21 12.47 -7.97
C ASN A 61 -12.05 13.73 -8.14
N LYS A 62 -12.65 14.25 -7.04
CA LYS A 62 -13.39 15.54 -7.05
C LYS A 62 -12.50 16.71 -7.47
N ASN A 63 -11.20 16.66 -7.19
CA ASN A 63 -10.23 17.67 -7.59
C ASN A 63 -9.61 17.41 -8.97
N GLY A 64 -10.13 16.45 -9.73
CA GLY A 64 -9.73 16.17 -11.10
C GLY A 64 -8.53 15.25 -11.25
N TYR A 65 -8.05 14.62 -10.18
CA TYR A 65 -6.94 13.67 -10.23
C TYR A 65 -7.40 12.28 -10.66
N HIS A 66 -6.54 11.60 -11.40
CA HIS A 66 -6.73 10.22 -11.88
C HIS A 66 -6.06 9.25 -10.89
N THR A 67 -6.90 8.48 -10.22
CA THR A 67 -6.48 7.63 -9.11
C THR A 67 -6.81 6.16 -9.34
N MET A 68 -6.12 5.26 -8.61
CA MET A 68 -6.49 3.85 -8.51
C MET A 68 -6.25 3.32 -7.10
N ILE A 69 -7.27 2.66 -6.52
CA ILE A 69 -7.14 1.96 -5.23
C ILE A 69 -6.70 0.52 -5.48
N LEU A 70 -5.64 0.12 -4.78
CA LEU A 70 -5.18 -1.26 -4.67
C LEU A 70 -5.47 -1.74 -3.23
N ASP A 71 -6.61 -2.38 -3.03
CA ASP A 71 -7.01 -2.92 -1.73
C ASP A 71 -6.58 -4.37 -1.56
N GLY A 72 -6.08 -4.71 -0.38
CA GLY A 72 -5.50 -6.02 -0.08
C GLY A 72 -6.46 -7.19 -0.25
N ASP A 73 -7.73 -7.03 0.10
CA ASP A 73 -8.74 -8.08 -0.07
C ASP A 73 -9.07 -8.26 -1.56
N ASN A 74 -9.27 -7.16 -2.30
CA ASN A 74 -9.59 -7.20 -3.73
C ASN A 74 -8.46 -7.82 -4.56
N ILE A 75 -7.22 -7.48 -4.25
CA ILE A 75 -6.04 -8.02 -4.94
C ILE A 75 -5.91 -9.53 -4.75
N ARG A 76 -6.26 -10.04 -3.58
CA ARG A 76 -6.24 -11.48 -3.28
C ARG A 76 -7.37 -12.26 -3.95
N LEU A 77 -8.44 -11.59 -4.39
CA LEU A 77 -9.51 -12.22 -5.19
C LEU A 77 -9.15 -12.37 -6.67
N GLY A 78 -8.07 -11.74 -7.14
CA GLY A 78 -7.65 -11.75 -8.53
C GLY A 78 -6.14 -11.95 -8.68
N LEU A 79 -5.38 -10.85 -8.77
CA LEU A 79 -3.95 -10.87 -9.11
C LEU A 79 -3.11 -11.80 -8.22
N ASN A 80 -3.43 -11.90 -6.93
CA ASN A 80 -2.70 -12.70 -5.95
C ASN A 80 -3.53 -13.85 -5.38
N ILE A 81 -4.44 -14.43 -6.20
CA ILE A 81 -5.32 -15.54 -5.81
C ILE A 81 -4.54 -16.82 -5.45
N ASP A 82 -3.34 -16.96 -5.98
CA ASP A 82 -2.41 -18.06 -5.71
C ASP A 82 -1.72 -17.95 -4.34
N LEU A 83 -1.72 -16.75 -3.73
CA LEU A 83 -1.03 -16.50 -2.46
C LEU A 83 -1.95 -16.70 -1.25
N LYS A 84 -1.41 -17.37 -0.22
CA LYS A 84 -2.03 -17.59 1.07
C LYS A 84 -1.54 -16.56 2.10
N PHE A 85 -1.44 -16.97 3.37
CA PHE A 85 -1.09 -16.10 4.49
C PHE A 85 0.21 -16.50 5.21
N SER A 86 1.03 -17.38 4.62
CA SER A 86 2.37 -17.66 5.10
C SER A 86 3.24 -16.39 5.04
N ASN A 87 4.34 -16.36 5.75
CA ASN A 87 5.25 -15.22 5.71
C ASN A 87 5.78 -14.96 4.30
N ASP A 88 6.14 -16.00 3.56
CA ASP A 88 6.64 -15.90 2.20
C ASP A 88 5.56 -15.38 1.24
N ASP A 89 4.31 -15.87 1.35
CA ASP A 89 3.19 -15.36 0.57
C ASP A 89 2.88 -13.89 0.87
N ARG A 90 3.04 -13.46 2.13
CA ARG A 90 2.85 -12.06 2.52
C ARG A 90 3.93 -11.16 1.92
N ILE A 91 5.19 -11.61 1.92
CA ILE A 91 6.31 -10.90 1.29
C ILE A 91 6.06 -10.78 -0.22
N GLU A 92 5.73 -11.89 -0.87
CA GLU A 92 5.45 -11.91 -2.31
C GLU A 92 4.23 -11.05 -2.68
N ASN A 93 3.19 -11.07 -1.85
CA ASN A 93 2.02 -10.20 -2.03
C ASN A 93 2.41 -8.71 -2.04
N ILE A 94 3.25 -8.28 -1.10
CA ILE A 94 3.75 -6.90 -1.02
C ILE A 94 4.64 -6.58 -2.24
N ARG A 95 5.53 -7.50 -2.61
CA ARG A 95 6.41 -7.33 -3.77
C ARG A 95 5.62 -7.13 -5.06
N ARG A 96 4.64 -8.01 -5.35
CA ARG A 96 3.80 -7.89 -6.56
C ARG A 96 3.06 -6.57 -6.60
N ILE A 97 2.48 -6.13 -5.48
CA ILE A 97 1.74 -4.88 -5.44
C ILE A 97 2.64 -3.66 -5.58
N ALA A 98 3.86 -3.70 -5.03
CA ALA A 98 4.82 -2.63 -5.23
C ALA A 98 5.23 -2.48 -6.72
N GLU A 99 5.42 -3.61 -7.44
CA GLU A 99 5.67 -3.59 -8.88
C GLU A 99 4.47 -3.05 -9.68
N VAL A 100 3.24 -3.47 -9.33
CA VAL A 100 2.02 -2.94 -9.96
C VAL A 100 1.89 -1.44 -9.73
N ALA A 101 2.10 -0.97 -8.49
CA ALA A 101 2.06 0.44 -8.16
C ALA A 101 3.11 1.25 -8.94
N LYS A 102 4.32 0.71 -9.12
CA LYS A 102 5.37 1.30 -9.94
C LYS A 102 4.93 1.44 -11.41
N LEU A 103 4.37 0.37 -12.00
CA LEU A 103 3.85 0.42 -13.37
C LEU A 103 2.72 1.44 -13.54
N MET A 104 1.84 1.55 -12.54
CA MET A 104 0.78 2.56 -12.54
C MET A 104 1.33 3.98 -12.40
N ASN A 105 2.38 4.18 -11.58
CA ASN A 105 3.10 5.46 -11.54
C ASN A 105 3.72 5.82 -12.90
N ASP A 106 4.26 4.84 -13.62
CA ASP A 106 4.80 5.05 -14.96
C ASP A 106 3.68 5.35 -15.99
N ALA A 107 2.45 4.91 -15.70
CA ALA A 107 1.24 5.31 -16.44
C ALA A 107 0.73 6.72 -16.06
N GLY A 108 1.35 7.41 -15.10
CA GLY A 108 0.97 8.75 -14.66
C GLY A 108 -0.11 8.79 -13.56
N LEU A 109 -0.51 7.64 -13.00
CA LEU A 109 -1.60 7.53 -12.04
C LEU A 109 -1.13 7.77 -10.59
N ILE A 110 -2.04 8.30 -9.78
CA ILE A 110 -1.92 8.33 -8.33
C ILE A 110 -2.49 7.03 -7.76
N ASN A 111 -1.66 6.27 -7.05
CA ASN A 111 -2.06 4.98 -6.48
C ASN A 111 -2.34 5.09 -4.99
N ILE A 112 -3.41 4.47 -4.54
CA ILE A 112 -3.77 4.38 -3.12
C ILE A 112 -3.72 2.90 -2.73
N VAL A 113 -2.64 2.49 -2.07
CA VAL A 113 -2.39 1.09 -1.69
C VAL A 113 -2.84 0.87 -0.25
N SER A 114 -3.87 0.03 -0.03
CA SER A 114 -4.44 -0.25 1.30
C SER A 114 -4.10 -1.67 1.76
N PHE A 115 -2.96 -1.81 2.45
CA PHE A 115 -2.45 -3.09 2.93
C PHE A 115 -2.03 -3.02 4.40
N ILE A 116 -2.03 -4.15 5.11
CA ILE A 116 -1.52 -4.21 6.50
C ILE A 116 -0.02 -3.91 6.51
N SER A 117 0.77 -4.53 5.63
CA SER A 117 2.23 -4.40 5.52
C SER A 117 2.92 -4.41 6.90
N PRO A 118 2.77 -5.53 7.67
CA PRO A 118 3.02 -5.48 9.12
C PRO A 118 4.49 -5.28 9.47
N LEU A 119 5.41 -5.80 8.65
CA LEU A 119 6.84 -5.77 8.96
C LEU A 119 7.52 -4.60 8.26
N GLU A 120 8.45 -3.96 8.97
CA GLU A 120 9.23 -2.83 8.45
C GLU A 120 10.00 -3.21 7.18
N ILE A 121 10.59 -4.40 7.15
CA ILE A 121 11.33 -4.89 6.00
C ILE A 121 10.48 -4.95 4.72
N ASN A 122 9.19 -5.26 4.84
CA ASN A 122 8.27 -5.31 3.71
C ASN A 122 7.95 -3.91 3.16
N ARG A 123 7.82 -2.92 4.05
CA ARG A 123 7.62 -1.51 3.68
C ARG A 123 8.87 -0.92 3.04
N ILE A 124 10.05 -1.26 3.56
CA ILE A 124 11.35 -0.90 2.95
C ILE A 124 11.46 -1.48 1.54
N MET A 125 11.13 -2.75 1.34
CA MET A 125 11.12 -3.39 0.02
C MET A 125 10.17 -2.66 -0.95
N ALA A 126 8.95 -2.34 -0.53
CA ALA A 126 7.98 -1.60 -1.34
C ALA A 126 8.53 -0.21 -1.72
N LYS A 127 9.13 0.50 -0.77
CA LYS A 127 9.79 1.80 -1.01
C LYS A 127 10.96 1.68 -1.99
N GLN A 128 11.77 0.63 -1.91
CA GLN A 128 12.88 0.41 -2.84
C GLN A 128 12.39 0.15 -4.27
N ILE A 129 11.28 -0.58 -4.43
CA ILE A 129 10.69 -0.87 -5.75
C ILE A 129 10.07 0.38 -6.36
N ILE A 130 9.29 1.14 -5.58
CA ILE A 130 8.52 2.30 -6.05
C ILE A 130 9.43 3.55 -6.18
N GLY A 131 10.45 3.66 -5.34
CA GLY A 131 11.38 4.80 -5.33
C GLY A 131 10.79 6.06 -4.70
N ASP A 132 11.14 7.23 -5.24
CA ASP A 132 10.81 8.56 -4.71
C ASP A 132 9.31 8.87 -4.73
N LYS A 133 8.53 8.12 -5.50
CA LYS A 133 7.07 8.24 -5.55
C LYS A 133 6.36 7.54 -4.39
N PHE A 134 7.08 6.86 -3.49
CA PHE A 134 6.50 6.22 -2.32
C PHE A 134 6.19 7.24 -1.22
N PHE A 135 4.98 7.17 -0.66
CA PHE A 135 4.49 8.00 0.43
C PHE A 135 3.77 7.12 1.46
N LEU A 136 4.31 7.02 2.67
CA LEU A 136 3.83 6.12 3.71
C LEU A 136 2.83 6.79 4.63
N VAL A 137 1.61 6.24 4.71
CA VAL A 137 0.57 6.64 5.66
C VAL A 137 0.39 5.54 6.70
N TYR A 138 0.59 5.89 7.96
CA TYR A 138 0.30 4.99 9.09
C TYR A 138 -1.05 5.31 9.71
N VAL A 139 -1.95 4.34 9.70
CA VAL A 139 -3.25 4.42 10.38
C VAL A 139 -3.09 3.85 11.78
N ASN A 140 -2.87 4.74 12.75
CA ASN A 140 -2.56 4.44 14.15
C ASN A 140 -3.86 4.24 14.94
N THR A 141 -4.49 3.09 14.77
CA THR A 141 -5.66 2.68 15.56
C THR A 141 -5.24 1.62 16.56
N SER A 142 -5.62 1.78 17.84
CA SER A 142 -5.26 0.80 18.88
C SER A 142 -5.83 -0.59 18.57
N LEU A 143 -5.16 -1.62 19.07
CA LEU A 143 -5.60 -3.00 18.90
C LEU A 143 -7.01 -3.21 19.45
N GLU A 144 -7.30 -2.64 20.64
CA GLU A 144 -8.61 -2.73 21.27
C GLU A 144 -9.72 -2.13 20.40
N GLU A 145 -9.46 -1.00 19.78
CA GLU A 145 -10.42 -0.36 18.87
C GLU A 145 -10.58 -1.15 17.58
N CYS A 146 -9.51 -1.75 17.05
CA CYS A 146 -9.58 -2.66 15.91
C CYS A 146 -10.42 -3.91 16.23
N GLU A 147 -10.25 -4.47 17.42
CA GLU A 147 -11.03 -5.62 17.90
C GLU A 147 -12.53 -5.29 18.05
N LYS A 148 -12.87 -4.09 18.57
CA LYS A 148 -14.28 -3.62 18.63
C LYS A 148 -14.92 -3.49 17.25
N ARG A 149 -14.14 -3.13 16.23
CA ARG A 149 -14.58 -2.95 14.85
C ARG A 149 -14.59 -4.24 14.02
N ASP A 150 -14.34 -5.39 14.63
CA ASP A 150 -14.16 -6.70 13.96
C ASP A 150 -15.44 -7.26 13.35
N LYS A 151 -15.96 -6.61 12.30
CA LYS A 151 -17.18 -7.03 11.59
C LYS A 151 -17.08 -8.44 10.98
N LYS A 152 -15.87 -8.88 10.62
CA LYS A 152 -15.61 -10.20 10.00
C LYS A 152 -15.35 -11.29 11.05
N GLY A 153 -15.23 -10.96 12.34
CA GLY A 153 -14.91 -11.89 13.42
C GLY A 153 -13.51 -12.47 13.35
N LEU A 154 -12.57 -11.80 12.64
CA LEU A 154 -11.22 -12.32 12.44
C LEU A 154 -10.39 -12.26 13.72
N TYR A 155 -10.50 -11.19 14.51
CA TYR A 155 -9.85 -11.08 15.81
C TYR A 155 -10.36 -12.15 16.79
N LYS A 156 -11.68 -12.34 16.83
CA LYS A 156 -12.29 -13.41 17.65
C LYS A 156 -11.76 -14.78 17.28
N LYS A 157 -11.68 -15.08 15.98
CA LYS A 157 -11.12 -16.35 15.48
C LYS A 157 -9.64 -16.50 15.83
N ALA A 158 -8.84 -15.43 15.72
CA ALA A 158 -7.43 -15.44 16.08
C ALA A 158 -7.23 -15.66 17.59
N ARG A 159 -8.03 -15.01 18.45
CA ARG A 159 -8.02 -15.24 19.91
C ARG A 159 -8.39 -16.68 20.29
N ASN A 160 -9.30 -17.28 19.54
CA ASN A 160 -9.69 -18.69 19.74
C ASN A 160 -8.67 -19.70 19.16
N GLY A 161 -7.57 -19.23 18.52
CA GLY A 161 -6.57 -20.09 17.89
C GLY A 161 -6.99 -20.70 16.55
N GLU A 162 -8.14 -20.29 15.99
CA GLU A 162 -8.64 -20.76 14.69
C GLU A 162 -7.84 -20.18 13.52
N ILE A 163 -7.27 -18.98 13.70
CA ILE A 163 -6.39 -18.32 12.73
C ILE A 163 -4.98 -18.23 13.31
N LYS A 164 -4.04 -18.88 12.64
CA LYS A 164 -2.61 -18.76 12.93
C LYS A 164 -2.04 -17.54 12.22
N ASP A 165 -0.98 -16.94 12.77
CA ASP A 165 -0.24 -15.82 12.17
C ASP A 165 -1.08 -14.56 11.88
N PHE A 166 -2.04 -14.23 12.77
CA PHE A 166 -2.85 -13.02 12.67
C PHE A 166 -2.10 -11.82 13.25
N THR A 167 -1.89 -10.80 12.41
CA THR A 167 -1.14 -9.58 12.79
C THR A 167 -1.78 -8.85 13.97
N GLY A 168 -0.98 -8.56 14.98
CA GLY A 168 -1.40 -7.88 16.21
C GLY A 168 -1.91 -8.81 17.32
N ILE A 169 -2.11 -10.12 17.07
CA ILE A 169 -2.48 -11.12 18.07
C ILE A 169 -1.34 -12.12 18.29
N ASN A 170 -1.06 -12.95 17.30
CA ASN A 170 -0.03 -13.99 17.34
C ASN A 170 1.04 -13.82 16.25
N SER A 171 1.02 -12.68 15.55
CA SER A 171 2.02 -12.26 14.59
C SER A 171 2.35 -10.77 14.80
N PRO A 172 3.61 -10.34 14.68
CA PRO A 172 4.03 -8.98 15.00
C PRO A 172 3.50 -7.94 14.01
N PHE A 173 3.42 -6.70 14.49
CA PHE A 173 3.26 -5.50 13.71
C PHE A 173 4.33 -4.49 14.12
N ASP A 174 5.24 -4.16 13.21
CA ASP A 174 6.27 -3.15 13.44
C ASP A 174 5.67 -1.76 13.20
N ILE A 175 5.57 -0.95 14.25
CA ILE A 175 5.11 0.44 14.14
C ILE A 175 6.10 1.21 13.26
N PRO A 176 5.62 1.88 12.17
CA PRO A 176 6.50 2.65 11.30
C PRO A 176 7.19 3.79 12.05
N LYS A 177 8.53 3.85 11.97
CA LYS A 177 9.32 4.94 12.57
C LYS A 177 9.35 6.20 11.70
N ASN A 178 9.20 6.03 10.39
CA ASN A 178 9.38 7.08 9.37
C ASN A 178 8.16 7.13 8.43
N ALA A 179 6.94 7.20 9.00
CA ALA A 179 5.74 7.46 8.21
C ALA A 179 5.72 8.94 7.79
N ASP A 180 5.36 9.23 6.53
CA ASP A 180 5.21 10.59 6.03
C ASP A 180 3.99 11.27 6.68
N VAL A 181 2.93 10.51 6.95
CA VAL A 181 1.74 10.97 7.68
C VAL A 181 1.25 9.87 8.64
N ILE A 182 0.87 10.29 9.85
CA ILE A 182 0.18 9.44 10.83
C ILE A 182 -1.24 9.98 11.00
N VAL A 183 -2.25 9.12 10.94
CA VAL A 183 -3.66 9.44 11.17
C VAL A 183 -4.25 8.52 12.25
N ASP A 184 -5.09 9.08 13.12
CA ASP A 184 -5.60 8.38 14.32
C ASP A 184 -7.00 7.76 14.12
N ASN A 185 -7.57 7.88 12.92
CA ASN A 185 -8.84 7.25 12.53
C ASN A 185 -10.05 7.56 13.45
N ILE A 186 -10.22 8.82 13.85
CA ILE A 186 -11.40 9.30 14.57
C ILE A 186 -12.46 9.76 13.56
N ASP A 187 -12.06 10.60 12.60
CA ASP A 187 -12.88 11.02 11.44
C ASP A 187 -12.16 10.69 10.14
N TYR A 188 -12.78 9.87 9.30
CA TYR A 188 -12.19 9.42 8.03
C TYR A 188 -11.99 10.56 7.03
N LYS A 189 -12.89 11.57 7.04
CA LYS A 189 -12.78 12.73 6.15
C LYS A 189 -11.66 13.66 6.59
N GLU A 190 -11.51 13.89 7.89
CA GLU A 190 -10.39 14.65 8.43
C GLU A 190 -9.05 13.96 8.13
N CYS A 191 -9.00 12.63 8.27
CA CYS A 191 -7.84 11.84 7.90
C CYS A 191 -7.50 12.00 6.41
N ALA A 192 -8.50 11.90 5.53
CA ALA A 192 -8.33 12.09 4.08
C ALA A 192 -7.84 13.51 3.75
N ASN A 193 -8.42 14.54 4.37
CA ASN A 193 -7.97 15.93 4.19
C ASN A 193 -6.52 16.14 4.68
N LYS A 194 -6.15 15.56 5.83
CA LYS A 194 -4.78 15.61 6.34
C LYS A 194 -3.77 15.02 5.36
N ILE A 195 -4.11 13.86 4.79
CA ILE A 195 -3.26 13.19 3.79
C ILE A 195 -3.20 14.03 2.51
N TYR A 196 -4.35 14.51 2.01
CA TYR A 196 -4.41 15.35 0.82
C TYR A 196 -3.51 16.59 0.95
N ASN A 197 -3.61 17.33 2.06
CA ASN A 197 -2.80 18.51 2.31
C ASN A 197 -1.29 18.20 2.34
N ALA A 198 -0.91 17.02 2.82
CA ALA A 198 0.48 16.59 2.85
C ALA A 198 1.05 16.24 1.47
N ILE A 199 0.20 15.77 0.54
CA ILE A 199 0.63 15.39 -0.80
C ILE A 199 0.33 16.43 -1.87
N GLU A 200 -0.50 17.44 -1.59
CA GLU A 200 -1.01 18.40 -2.59
C GLU A 200 0.09 19.01 -3.46
N LYS A 201 1.19 19.45 -2.84
CA LYS A 201 2.33 20.03 -3.57
C LYS A 201 3.13 19.00 -4.37
N ARG A 202 3.00 17.72 -4.04
CA ARG A 202 3.71 16.62 -4.72
C ARG A 202 2.96 16.10 -5.93
N ILE A 203 1.64 16.30 -5.99
CA ILE A 203 0.76 15.78 -7.05
C ILE A 203 0.38 16.85 -8.10
N LYS A 204 0.60 18.11 -7.81
CA LYS A 204 0.44 19.20 -8.77
C LYS A 204 1.60 19.18 -9.77
N LEU A 205 1.26 19.27 -11.06
CA LEU A 205 2.21 19.46 -12.15
C LEU A 205 2.57 20.95 -12.28
#